data_1e0b1d988de07f92a76f7ca9b81d7522
#
_entry.id   1e0b1d988de07f92a76f7ca9b81d7522
#
_cell.length_a   1.000
_cell.length_b   1.000
_cell.length_c   1.000
_cell.angle_alpha   90.00
_cell.angle_beta   90.00
_cell.angle_gamma   90.00
#
_symmetry.space_group_name_H-M   'P 1'
#
loop_
_entity.id
_entity.type
_entity.pdbx_description
1 polymer ?
#
loop_
_entity_poly.entity_id
_entity_poly.type
_entity_poly.pdbx_seq_one_letter_code
_entity_poly.pdbx_strand_id
1 'polypeptide(L)'
;MSAESPIRFGILGCAEIARKVSRAITLAPNATLYAVGSRSIDKATAFARANNFPPNARIYGSYDALLDDPDVDAVYVPLPTSLHIQWAVVAAQKKKHILLEKPVALNVAEFDRIVEACESNGVQLMDGTMWMHHPRTAKMWEFLSDANRFGQLTTIHTCFTFAADPDFLKNDIRVKPDLDAHGALGDAGWYCIRAILWANNYELPKTVVALRGPILNEAGVILSCGASLHWEDGKVGTFHCSFLSSLTMDITAIGTKGTLHANGFVIPHREKEASFSVASETGFDEFVTSWVPPPSDHIVTTDLPQEALMVTEFSRLVGIVKSGSTPEKKWPILSRKTQLVLDAVKASINKGFDPIPIEY
;
A
#
# COMPACT_ATOMS: atom_id res chain seq x y z
N MET A 1 -21.60 10.46 -25.37
CA MET A 1 -20.80 9.36 -24.85
C MET A 1 -21.70 8.61 -23.89
N SER A 2 -22.04 7.35 -24.14
CA SER A 2 -22.80 6.52 -23.22
C SER A 2 -22.00 6.42 -21.92
N ALA A 3 -22.61 6.69 -20.77
CA ALA A 3 -21.97 6.48 -19.49
C ALA A 3 -21.52 5.00 -19.43
N GLU A 4 -20.22 4.79 -19.25
CA GLU A 4 -19.69 3.44 -19.03
C GLU A 4 -20.37 2.83 -17.81
N SER A 5 -20.81 1.58 -17.91
CA SER A 5 -21.43 0.89 -16.79
C SER A 5 -20.43 0.77 -15.64
N PRO A 6 -20.83 1.05 -14.38
CA PRO A 6 -19.95 0.90 -13.23
C PRO A 6 -19.33 -0.50 -13.13
N ILE A 7 -18.08 -0.59 -12.70
CA ILE A 7 -17.38 -1.86 -12.51
C ILE A 7 -17.99 -2.62 -11.33
N ARG A 8 -18.40 -3.87 -11.56
CA ARG A 8 -19.05 -4.73 -10.58
C ARG A 8 -18.00 -5.49 -9.76
N PHE A 9 -17.87 -5.12 -8.49
CA PHE A 9 -16.88 -5.70 -7.58
C PHE A 9 -17.45 -6.90 -6.80
N GLY A 10 -16.66 -7.98 -6.78
CA GLY A 10 -16.74 -9.05 -5.80
C GLY A 10 -15.68 -8.89 -4.72
N ILE A 11 -15.98 -9.29 -3.48
CA ILE A 11 -15.03 -9.31 -2.37
C ILE A 11 -14.72 -10.74 -1.97
N LEU A 12 -13.43 -11.14 -2.01
CA LEU A 12 -12.97 -12.47 -1.59
C LEU A 12 -12.61 -12.46 -0.11
N GLY A 13 -13.56 -12.84 0.76
CA GLY A 13 -13.37 -12.91 2.19
C GLY A 13 -14.03 -11.76 2.95
N CYS A 14 -14.07 -11.92 4.28
CA CYS A 14 -14.75 -11.01 5.21
C CYS A 14 -13.72 -10.44 6.20
N ALA A 15 -12.62 -9.90 5.67
CA ALA A 15 -11.57 -9.29 6.47
C ALA A 15 -12.02 -7.94 7.05
N GLU A 16 -11.37 -7.49 8.12
CA GLU A 16 -11.70 -6.19 8.75
C GLU A 16 -11.52 -5.02 7.76
N ILE A 17 -10.43 -5.04 6.98
CA ILE A 17 -10.19 -4.00 5.97
C ILE A 17 -11.25 -4.00 4.85
N ALA A 18 -11.86 -5.15 4.56
CA ALA A 18 -12.93 -5.25 3.56
C ALA A 18 -14.16 -4.42 3.93
N ARG A 19 -14.39 -4.10 5.20
CA ARG A 19 -15.45 -3.18 5.63
C ARG A 19 -15.23 -1.77 5.09
N LYS A 20 -14.00 -1.27 5.20
CA LYS A 20 -13.62 0.06 4.69
C LYS A 20 -13.69 0.10 3.16
N VAL A 21 -13.19 -0.94 2.51
CA VAL A 21 -13.19 -1.00 1.03
C VAL A 21 -14.60 -1.24 0.48
N SER A 22 -15.49 -1.97 1.16
CA SER A 22 -16.91 -2.05 0.79
C SER A 22 -17.56 -0.66 0.74
N ARG A 23 -17.33 0.16 1.79
CA ARG A 23 -17.78 1.56 1.79
C ARG A 23 -17.13 2.37 0.66
N ALA A 24 -15.84 2.18 0.43
CA ALA A 24 -15.11 2.86 -0.64
C ALA A 24 -15.68 2.55 -2.03
N ILE A 25 -16.02 1.28 -2.31
CA ILE A 25 -16.68 0.86 -3.55
C ILE A 25 -18.04 1.55 -3.71
N THR A 26 -18.80 1.67 -2.62
CA THR A 26 -20.11 2.36 -2.66
C THR A 26 -19.97 3.87 -2.90
N LEU A 27 -18.88 4.49 -2.46
CA LEU A 27 -18.60 5.91 -2.64
C LEU A 27 -18.00 6.24 -4.01
N ALA A 28 -17.33 5.29 -4.65
CA ALA A 28 -16.70 5.48 -5.95
C ALA A 28 -17.76 5.59 -7.06
N PRO A 29 -17.74 6.66 -7.89
CA PRO A 29 -18.82 6.93 -8.86
C PRO A 29 -18.88 5.93 -10.01
N ASN A 30 -17.79 5.17 -10.26
CA ASN A 30 -17.63 4.23 -11.36
C ASN A 30 -17.49 2.76 -10.90
N ALA A 31 -17.93 2.47 -9.67
CA ALA A 31 -17.90 1.13 -9.08
C ALA A 31 -19.25 0.73 -8.48
N THR A 32 -19.49 -0.56 -8.38
CA THR A 32 -20.68 -1.13 -7.74
C THR A 32 -20.27 -2.30 -6.85
N LEU A 33 -20.73 -2.29 -5.61
CA LEU A 33 -20.56 -3.39 -4.67
C LEU A 33 -21.56 -4.50 -5.04
N TYR A 34 -21.08 -5.54 -5.73
CA TYR A 34 -21.92 -6.50 -6.41
C TYR A 34 -22.01 -7.86 -5.70
N ALA A 35 -20.89 -8.35 -5.16
CA ALA A 35 -20.84 -9.68 -4.55
C ALA A 35 -19.86 -9.77 -3.38
N VAL A 36 -20.10 -10.74 -2.49
CA VAL A 36 -19.12 -11.18 -1.49
C VAL A 36 -19.10 -12.70 -1.41
N GLY A 37 -17.89 -13.27 -1.32
CA GLY A 37 -17.67 -14.71 -1.13
C GLY A 37 -16.85 -14.99 0.13
N SER A 38 -17.22 -16.05 0.83
CA SER A 38 -16.47 -16.56 1.99
C SER A 38 -16.53 -18.09 2.00
N ARG A 39 -15.60 -18.75 2.71
CA ARG A 39 -15.65 -20.21 2.96
C ARG A 39 -16.86 -20.64 3.79
N SER A 40 -17.65 -19.68 4.31
CA SER A 40 -18.90 -19.89 5.02
C SER A 40 -19.95 -18.90 4.48
N ILE A 41 -21.06 -19.42 3.98
CA ILE A 41 -22.18 -18.61 3.50
C ILE A 41 -22.77 -17.73 4.61
N ASP A 42 -22.84 -18.26 5.84
CA ASP A 42 -23.35 -17.51 7.00
C ASP A 42 -22.45 -16.32 7.33
N LYS A 43 -21.11 -16.52 7.27
CA LYS A 43 -20.15 -15.45 7.48
C LYS A 43 -20.26 -14.37 6.40
N ALA A 44 -20.40 -14.78 5.13
CA ALA A 44 -20.60 -13.83 4.01
C ALA A 44 -21.91 -13.05 4.17
N THR A 45 -23.00 -13.73 4.56
CA THR A 45 -24.31 -13.11 4.79
C THR A 45 -24.27 -12.11 5.95
N ALA A 46 -23.66 -12.50 7.07
CA ALA A 46 -23.48 -11.59 8.21
C ALA A 46 -22.62 -10.37 7.85
N PHE A 47 -21.55 -10.57 7.10
CA PHE A 47 -20.67 -9.51 6.62
C PHE A 47 -21.42 -8.53 5.70
N ALA A 48 -22.14 -9.05 4.71
CA ALA A 48 -22.93 -8.23 3.78
C ALA A 48 -23.97 -7.36 4.52
N ARG A 49 -24.67 -7.97 5.48
CA ARG A 49 -25.65 -7.26 6.32
C ARG A 49 -24.99 -6.16 7.18
N ALA A 50 -23.87 -6.47 7.82
CA ALA A 50 -23.17 -5.54 8.71
C ALA A 50 -22.52 -4.36 7.96
N ASN A 51 -22.28 -4.50 6.65
CA ASN A 51 -21.59 -3.50 5.83
C ASN A 51 -22.52 -2.86 4.75
N ASN A 52 -23.83 -2.95 4.93
CA ASN A 52 -24.83 -2.30 4.08
C ASN A 52 -24.67 -2.64 2.59
N PHE A 53 -24.45 -3.90 2.26
CA PHE A 53 -24.45 -4.33 0.87
C PHE A 53 -25.82 -4.07 0.24
N PRO A 54 -25.87 -3.74 -1.07
CA PRO A 54 -27.13 -3.58 -1.77
C PRO A 54 -28.02 -4.82 -1.62
N PRO A 55 -29.35 -4.68 -1.54
CA PRO A 55 -30.25 -5.83 -1.35
C PRO A 55 -30.16 -6.91 -2.43
N ASN A 56 -29.69 -6.53 -3.62
CA ASN A 56 -29.46 -7.43 -4.76
C ASN A 56 -28.02 -7.94 -4.86
N ALA A 57 -27.17 -7.63 -3.88
CA ALA A 57 -25.80 -8.16 -3.86
C ALA A 57 -25.80 -9.69 -3.74
N ARG A 58 -24.96 -10.35 -4.51
CA ARG A 58 -24.84 -11.79 -4.51
C ARG A 58 -23.92 -12.26 -3.38
N ILE A 59 -24.32 -13.32 -2.69
CA ILE A 59 -23.58 -13.88 -1.55
C ILE A 59 -23.19 -15.31 -1.87
N TYR A 60 -21.89 -15.62 -1.74
CA TYR A 60 -21.32 -16.91 -2.10
C TYR A 60 -20.69 -17.61 -0.90
N GLY A 61 -20.89 -18.94 -0.79
CA GLY A 61 -20.30 -19.81 0.23
C GLY A 61 -18.90 -20.29 -0.12
N SER A 62 -18.32 -19.89 -1.25
CA SER A 62 -16.95 -20.16 -1.65
C SER A 62 -16.38 -19.05 -2.53
N TYR A 63 -15.05 -18.96 -2.61
CA TYR A 63 -14.39 -18.02 -3.50
C TYR A 63 -14.55 -18.42 -4.97
N ASP A 64 -14.49 -19.72 -5.26
CA ASP A 64 -14.69 -20.25 -6.63
C ASP A 64 -16.05 -19.85 -7.18
N ALA A 65 -17.13 -20.02 -6.40
CA ALA A 65 -18.48 -19.67 -6.84
C ALA A 65 -18.62 -18.17 -7.15
N LEU A 66 -17.94 -17.29 -6.41
CA LEU A 66 -17.89 -15.87 -6.74
C LEU A 66 -17.08 -15.61 -8.01
N LEU A 67 -15.94 -16.27 -8.17
CA LEU A 67 -15.07 -16.10 -9.34
C LEU A 67 -15.69 -16.67 -10.62
N ASP A 68 -16.57 -17.66 -10.51
CA ASP A 68 -17.33 -18.24 -11.62
C ASP A 68 -18.51 -17.36 -12.06
N ASP A 69 -18.90 -16.36 -11.27
CA ASP A 69 -19.98 -15.45 -11.65
C ASP A 69 -19.55 -14.56 -12.82
N PRO A 70 -20.19 -14.70 -14.02
CA PRO A 70 -19.83 -13.91 -15.20
C PRO A 70 -20.12 -12.41 -15.05
N ASP A 71 -20.99 -12.05 -14.13
CA ASP A 71 -21.36 -10.67 -13.88
C ASP A 71 -20.38 -9.90 -12.97
N VAL A 72 -19.45 -10.58 -12.31
CA VAL A 72 -18.36 -9.95 -11.55
C VAL A 72 -17.27 -9.52 -12.54
N ASP A 73 -16.97 -8.22 -12.59
CA ASP A 73 -15.92 -7.66 -13.45
C ASP A 73 -14.55 -7.66 -12.75
N ALA A 74 -14.54 -7.34 -11.48
CA ALA A 74 -13.31 -7.19 -10.69
C ALA A 74 -13.48 -7.77 -9.29
N VAL A 75 -12.37 -8.18 -8.69
CA VAL A 75 -12.36 -8.66 -7.30
C VAL A 75 -11.39 -7.87 -6.44
N TYR A 76 -11.82 -7.58 -5.23
CA TYR A 76 -10.96 -7.15 -4.14
C TYR A 76 -10.54 -8.36 -3.31
N VAL A 77 -9.23 -8.49 -3.05
CA VAL A 77 -8.64 -9.68 -2.43
C VAL A 77 -7.96 -9.32 -1.11
N PRO A 78 -8.73 -9.17 0.00
CA PRO A 78 -8.21 -8.88 1.35
C PRO A 78 -7.96 -10.17 2.15
N LEU A 79 -7.33 -11.14 1.54
CA LEU A 79 -6.98 -12.41 2.18
C LEU A 79 -5.64 -12.28 2.93
N PRO A 80 -5.31 -13.20 3.85
CA PRO A 80 -3.94 -13.31 4.36
C PRO A 80 -2.93 -13.44 3.22
N THR A 81 -1.76 -12.84 3.38
CA THR A 81 -0.72 -12.77 2.32
C THR A 81 -0.36 -14.13 1.75
N SER A 82 -0.31 -15.18 2.58
CA SER A 82 -0.04 -16.56 2.14
C SER A 82 -1.07 -17.13 1.15
N LEU A 83 -2.25 -16.54 1.07
CA LEU A 83 -3.31 -16.96 0.13
C LEU A 83 -3.38 -16.10 -1.13
N HIS A 84 -2.61 -15.03 -1.22
CA HIS A 84 -2.65 -14.10 -2.35
C HIS A 84 -2.31 -14.78 -3.67
N ILE A 85 -1.21 -15.55 -3.72
CA ILE A 85 -0.78 -16.21 -4.95
C ILE A 85 -1.86 -17.16 -5.47
N GLN A 86 -2.45 -17.99 -4.61
CA GLN A 86 -3.49 -18.93 -5.00
C GLN A 86 -4.69 -18.22 -5.63
N TRP A 87 -5.27 -17.27 -4.90
CA TRP A 87 -6.55 -16.69 -5.29
C TRP A 87 -6.42 -15.59 -6.34
N ALA A 88 -5.30 -14.88 -6.40
CA ALA A 88 -5.03 -13.94 -7.47
C ALA A 88 -4.80 -14.66 -8.82
N VAL A 89 -4.06 -15.77 -8.83
CA VAL A 89 -3.87 -16.58 -10.05
C VAL A 89 -5.21 -17.16 -10.53
N VAL A 90 -6.01 -17.74 -9.65
CA VAL A 90 -7.35 -18.26 -10.02
C VAL A 90 -8.24 -17.13 -10.53
N ALA A 91 -8.26 -15.97 -9.87
CA ALA A 91 -9.04 -14.81 -10.32
C ALA A 91 -8.62 -14.34 -11.73
N ALA A 92 -7.31 -14.27 -12.00
CA ALA A 92 -6.79 -13.91 -13.31
C ALA A 92 -7.21 -14.92 -14.39
N GLN A 93 -7.11 -16.23 -14.12
CA GLN A 93 -7.57 -17.29 -15.02
C GLN A 93 -9.08 -17.22 -15.33
N LYS A 94 -9.87 -16.75 -14.33
CA LYS A 94 -11.32 -16.49 -14.49
C LYS A 94 -11.60 -15.10 -15.08
N LYS A 95 -10.58 -14.40 -15.61
CA LYS A 95 -10.70 -13.08 -16.26
C LYS A 95 -11.24 -11.98 -15.32
N LYS A 96 -11.05 -12.09 -14.01
CA LYS A 96 -11.41 -11.05 -13.07
C LYS A 96 -10.25 -10.09 -12.87
N HIS A 97 -10.50 -8.77 -12.99
CA HIS A 97 -9.53 -7.74 -12.65
C HIS A 97 -9.31 -7.74 -11.14
N ILE A 98 -8.10 -7.43 -10.68
CA ILE A 98 -7.68 -7.71 -9.29
C ILE A 98 -7.18 -6.44 -8.60
N LEU A 99 -7.89 -6.05 -7.54
CA LEU A 99 -7.39 -5.14 -6.52
C LEU A 99 -6.90 -6.00 -5.35
N LEU A 100 -5.56 -6.10 -5.19
CA LEU A 100 -4.92 -7.01 -4.25
C LEU A 100 -4.44 -6.28 -3.01
N GLU A 101 -4.75 -6.80 -1.82
CA GLU A 101 -4.21 -6.19 -0.59
C GLU A 101 -2.68 -6.30 -0.48
N LYS A 102 -2.15 -5.36 0.30
CA LYS A 102 -0.73 -5.33 0.67
C LYS A 102 -0.49 -6.15 1.96
N PRO A 103 0.72 -6.71 2.14
CA PRO A 103 1.77 -6.90 1.15
C PRO A 103 1.30 -7.87 0.06
N VAL A 104 1.77 -7.67 -1.16
CA VAL A 104 1.19 -8.36 -2.33
C VAL A 104 1.48 -9.86 -2.39
N ALA A 105 2.56 -10.32 -1.76
CA ALA A 105 2.96 -11.74 -1.71
C ALA A 105 3.93 -12.00 -0.56
N LEU A 106 4.29 -13.26 -0.31
CA LEU A 106 5.31 -13.66 0.66
C LEU A 106 6.75 -13.40 0.18
N ASN A 107 6.93 -13.23 -1.12
CA ASN A 107 8.20 -12.88 -1.77
C ASN A 107 7.95 -12.44 -3.21
N VAL A 108 9.01 -11.88 -3.84
CA VAL A 108 8.91 -11.37 -5.21
C VAL A 108 8.59 -12.48 -6.22
N ALA A 109 9.08 -13.71 -6.04
CA ALA A 109 8.83 -14.81 -6.98
C ALA A 109 7.35 -15.22 -7.01
N GLU A 110 6.66 -15.20 -5.86
CA GLU A 110 5.21 -15.40 -5.81
C GLU A 110 4.47 -14.26 -6.51
N PHE A 111 4.91 -13.02 -6.29
CA PHE A 111 4.30 -11.87 -6.94
C PHE A 111 4.49 -11.89 -8.46
N ASP A 112 5.68 -12.28 -8.94
CA ASP A 112 5.96 -12.43 -10.38
C ASP A 112 5.00 -13.44 -11.03
N ARG A 113 4.65 -14.53 -10.35
CA ARG A 113 3.63 -15.49 -10.83
C ARG A 113 2.23 -14.89 -10.89
N ILE A 114 1.88 -14.02 -9.94
CA ILE A 114 0.59 -13.29 -9.98
C ILE A 114 0.58 -12.35 -11.19
N VAL A 115 1.66 -11.59 -11.40
CA VAL A 115 1.79 -10.67 -12.55
C VAL A 115 1.71 -11.43 -13.88
N GLU A 116 2.44 -12.53 -14.02
CA GLU A 116 2.40 -13.39 -15.21
C GLU A 116 0.99 -13.91 -15.52
N ALA A 117 0.27 -14.34 -14.48
CA ALA A 117 -1.12 -14.79 -14.63
C ALA A 117 -2.04 -13.64 -15.09
N CYS A 118 -1.86 -12.44 -14.56
CA CYS A 118 -2.63 -11.26 -14.95
C CYS A 118 -2.32 -10.85 -16.41
N GLU A 119 -1.05 -10.78 -16.77
CA GLU A 119 -0.61 -10.43 -18.12
C GLU A 119 -1.11 -11.44 -19.16
N SER A 120 -0.93 -12.74 -18.91
CA SER A 120 -1.37 -13.83 -19.81
C SER A 120 -2.89 -13.85 -20.01
N ASN A 121 -3.65 -13.31 -19.09
CA ASN A 121 -5.11 -13.27 -19.15
C ASN A 121 -5.68 -11.90 -19.50
N GLY A 122 -4.86 -10.88 -19.71
CA GLY A 122 -5.30 -9.51 -20.01
C GLY A 122 -6.03 -8.85 -18.85
N VAL A 123 -5.63 -9.12 -17.62
CA VAL A 123 -6.28 -8.69 -16.38
C VAL A 123 -5.53 -7.51 -15.76
N GLN A 124 -6.27 -6.47 -15.40
CA GLN A 124 -5.70 -5.35 -14.63
C GLN A 124 -5.41 -5.78 -13.19
N LEU A 125 -4.18 -5.57 -12.76
CA LEU A 125 -3.73 -5.74 -11.37
C LEU A 125 -3.37 -4.37 -10.77
N MET A 126 -3.78 -4.12 -9.54
CA MET A 126 -3.35 -2.98 -8.72
C MET A 126 -3.31 -3.40 -7.24
N ASP A 127 -2.36 -2.87 -6.47
CA ASP A 127 -2.29 -3.14 -5.03
C ASP A 127 -3.08 -2.14 -4.18
N GLY A 128 -3.46 -2.56 -2.98
CA GLY A 128 -4.27 -1.79 -2.03
C GLY A 128 -3.53 -0.70 -1.26
N THR A 129 -2.51 -0.06 -1.83
CA THR A 129 -1.75 1.01 -1.16
C THR A 129 -2.46 2.36 -1.32
N MET A 130 -3.50 2.59 -0.52
CA MET A 130 -4.48 3.65 -0.70
C MET A 130 -3.93 5.09 -0.63
N TRP A 131 -2.90 5.38 0.18
CA TRP A 131 -2.36 6.74 0.33
C TRP A 131 -1.79 7.31 -0.98
N MET A 132 -1.40 6.45 -1.92
CA MET A 132 -0.92 6.83 -3.24
C MET A 132 -1.96 7.58 -4.08
N HIS A 133 -3.24 7.41 -3.77
CA HIS A 133 -4.37 7.99 -4.50
C HIS A 133 -4.89 9.28 -3.87
N HIS A 134 -4.42 9.66 -2.68
CA HIS A 134 -4.79 10.94 -2.06
C HIS A 134 -4.15 12.11 -2.81
N PRO A 135 -4.88 13.21 -3.11
CA PRO A 135 -4.32 14.36 -3.83
C PRO A 135 -3.14 15.03 -3.11
N ARG A 136 -3.02 14.88 -1.77
CA ARG A 136 -1.84 15.29 -1.02
C ARG A 136 -0.56 14.65 -1.58
N THR A 137 -0.60 13.39 -1.96
CA THR A 137 0.57 12.66 -2.49
C THR A 137 1.06 13.31 -3.78
N ALA A 138 0.15 13.75 -4.67
CA ALA A 138 0.52 14.50 -5.87
C ALA A 138 1.11 15.89 -5.53
N LYS A 139 0.53 16.59 -4.54
CA LYS A 139 1.04 17.91 -4.11
C LYS A 139 2.42 17.82 -3.45
N MET A 140 2.65 16.78 -2.65
CA MET A 140 3.99 16.51 -2.12
C MET A 140 4.99 16.20 -3.23
N TRP A 141 4.58 15.45 -4.25
CA TRP A 141 5.43 15.12 -5.39
C TRP A 141 5.77 16.38 -6.24
N GLU A 142 4.81 17.29 -6.44
CA GLU A 142 5.07 18.57 -7.11
C GLU A 142 6.22 19.35 -6.43
N PHE A 143 6.26 19.35 -5.08
CA PHE A 143 7.35 20.01 -4.35
C PHE A 143 8.68 19.22 -4.46
N LEU A 144 8.66 17.91 -4.29
CA LEU A 144 9.86 17.06 -4.39
C LEU A 144 10.51 17.12 -5.79
N SER A 145 9.71 17.38 -6.83
CA SER A 145 10.16 17.49 -8.21
C SER A 145 10.65 18.90 -8.59
N ASP A 146 10.49 19.88 -7.70
CA ASP A 146 10.91 21.26 -7.96
C ASP A 146 12.39 21.45 -7.64
N ALA A 147 13.23 21.44 -8.67
CA ALA A 147 14.68 21.62 -8.55
C ALA A 147 15.10 22.98 -7.96
N ASN A 148 14.23 23.99 -7.97
CA ASN A 148 14.53 25.30 -7.40
C ASN A 148 14.21 25.38 -5.92
N ARG A 149 13.11 24.73 -5.49
CA ARG A 149 12.62 24.79 -4.11
C ARG A 149 13.12 23.63 -3.25
N PHE A 150 13.16 22.42 -3.80
CA PHE A 150 13.59 21.21 -3.10
C PHE A 150 15.04 20.82 -3.43
N GLY A 151 15.44 21.01 -4.70
CA GLY A 151 16.75 20.58 -5.19
C GLY A 151 16.79 19.07 -5.45
N GLN A 152 17.91 18.43 -5.13
CA GLN A 152 18.09 16.99 -5.26
C GLN A 152 17.83 16.31 -3.92
N LEU A 153 17.08 15.20 -3.91
CA LEU A 153 16.88 14.38 -2.72
C LEU A 153 18.23 13.88 -2.21
N THR A 154 18.47 14.03 -0.92
CA THR A 154 19.68 13.53 -0.22
C THR A 154 19.33 12.43 0.77
N THR A 155 18.28 12.65 1.55
CA THR A 155 17.89 11.74 2.63
C THR A 155 16.37 11.69 2.75
N ILE A 156 15.85 10.49 3.06
CA ILE A 156 14.44 10.30 3.39
C ILE A 156 14.27 9.38 4.59
N HIS A 157 13.45 9.80 5.55
CA HIS A 157 13.07 9.02 6.72
C HIS A 157 11.59 8.75 6.71
N THR A 158 11.20 7.52 7.01
CA THR A 158 9.79 7.14 7.19
C THR A 158 9.63 6.31 8.46
N CYS A 159 8.51 6.51 9.14
CA CYS A 159 8.18 5.75 10.33
C CYS A 159 6.70 5.40 10.31
N PHE A 160 6.39 4.13 10.57
CA PHE A 160 5.02 3.72 10.85
C PHE A 160 5.00 2.74 12.01
N THR A 161 4.47 3.19 13.13
CA THR A 161 4.32 2.37 14.34
C THR A 161 2.92 2.51 14.91
N PHE A 162 2.48 1.51 15.66
CA PHE A 162 1.33 1.58 16.55
C PHE A 162 1.50 0.60 17.70
N ALA A 163 0.96 0.94 18.87
CA ALA A 163 0.95 0.06 20.01
C ALA A 163 -0.21 -0.92 19.88
N ALA A 164 0.09 -2.14 19.43
CA ALA A 164 -0.88 -3.21 19.34
C ALA A 164 -1.25 -3.73 20.75
N ASP A 165 -2.52 -4.08 20.94
CA ASP A 165 -2.98 -4.69 22.17
C ASP A 165 -2.53 -6.16 22.30
N PRO A 166 -2.65 -6.76 23.51
CA PRO A 166 -2.24 -8.15 23.74
C PRO A 166 -2.99 -9.19 22.90
N ASP A 167 -4.25 -8.93 22.53
CA ASP A 167 -5.03 -9.84 21.68
C ASP A 167 -4.52 -9.83 20.26
N PHE A 168 -4.23 -8.62 19.70
CA PHE A 168 -3.57 -8.50 18.40
C PHE A 168 -2.23 -9.24 18.37
N LEU A 169 -1.35 -8.98 19.35
CA LEU A 169 -0.01 -9.60 19.41
C LEU A 169 -0.07 -11.12 19.55
N LYS A 170 -1.19 -11.68 20.00
CA LYS A 170 -1.40 -13.11 20.16
C LYS A 170 -2.16 -13.74 18.99
N ASN A 171 -3.18 -13.08 18.46
CA ASN A 171 -4.21 -13.72 17.63
C ASN A 171 -4.33 -13.16 16.21
N ASP A 172 -3.86 -11.93 15.95
CA ASP A 172 -4.00 -11.32 14.62
C ASP A 172 -3.24 -12.10 13.53
N ILE A 173 -3.75 -12.08 12.31
CA ILE A 173 -3.14 -12.76 11.16
C ILE A 173 -1.72 -12.25 10.87
N ARG A 174 -1.44 -10.98 11.17
CA ARG A 174 -0.14 -10.34 10.91
C ARG A 174 0.98 -10.89 11.79
N VAL A 175 0.65 -11.50 12.92
CA VAL A 175 1.64 -12.11 13.83
C VAL A 175 1.72 -13.63 13.68
N LYS A 176 1.09 -14.20 12.64
CA LYS A 176 1.07 -15.64 12.36
C LYS A 176 1.99 -15.97 11.17
N PRO A 177 2.95 -16.92 11.33
CA PRO A 177 3.91 -17.25 10.29
C PRO A 177 3.30 -17.97 9.08
N ASP A 178 2.14 -18.61 9.25
CA ASP A 178 1.40 -19.33 8.22
C ASP A 178 0.34 -18.46 7.50
N LEU A 179 0.14 -17.21 7.95
CA LEU A 179 -0.84 -16.30 7.37
C LEU A 179 -0.15 -15.11 6.67
N ASP A 180 0.20 -14.05 7.40
CA ASP A 180 0.88 -12.89 6.79
C ASP A 180 2.41 -12.98 6.82
N ALA A 181 2.99 -13.73 7.76
CA ALA A 181 4.41 -14.09 7.87
C ALA A 181 5.43 -12.95 7.95
N HIS A 182 5.09 -11.74 7.52
CA HIS A 182 5.99 -10.58 7.49
C HIS A 182 5.90 -9.68 8.73
N GLY A 183 4.81 -9.80 9.50
CA GLY A 183 4.58 -8.99 10.70
C GLY A 183 4.57 -7.49 10.42
N ALA A 184 5.20 -6.72 11.30
CA ALA A 184 5.29 -5.26 11.18
C ALA A 184 6.00 -4.81 9.88
N LEU A 185 6.95 -5.59 9.37
CA LEU A 185 7.62 -5.30 8.10
C LEU A 185 6.65 -5.34 6.93
N GLY A 186 5.77 -6.33 6.84
CA GLY A 186 4.77 -6.44 5.77
C GLY A 186 3.60 -5.50 5.95
N ASP A 187 3.18 -5.23 7.18
CA ASP A 187 2.04 -4.35 7.45
C ASP A 187 2.44 -2.86 7.38
N ALA A 188 3.22 -2.38 8.31
CA ALA A 188 3.64 -0.98 8.41
C ALA A 188 4.87 -0.66 7.53
N GLY A 189 5.84 -1.59 7.47
CA GLY A 189 7.05 -1.43 6.67
C GLY A 189 6.80 -1.33 5.17
N TRP A 190 5.77 -2.01 4.64
CA TRP A 190 5.33 -1.86 3.25
C TRP A 190 5.11 -0.39 2.88
N TYR A 191 4.38 0.35 3.71
CA TYR A 191 4.10 1.77 3.48
C TYR A 191 5.36 2.62 3.57
N CYS A 192 6.22 2.35 4.55
CA CYS A 192 7.50 3.04 4.72
C CYS A 192 8.40 2.86 3.49
N ILE A 193 8.57 1.62 3.03
CA ILE A 193 9.37 1.28 1.84
C ILE A 193 8.77 1.93 0.60
N ARG A 194 7.45 1.84 0.41
CA ARG A 194 6.76 2.47 -0.72
C ARG A 194 6.97 3.99 -0.75
N ALA A 195 6.94 4.65 0.41
CA ALA A 195 7.14 6.10 0.50
C ALA A 195 8.60 6.51 0.17
N ILE A 196 9.58 5.73 0.63
CA ILE A 196 10.99 5.96 0.28
C ILE A 196 11.21 5.81 -1.23
N LEU A 197 10.69 4.74 -1.83
CA LEU A 197 10.79 4.53 -3.27
C LEU A 197 10.04 5.61 -4.05
N TRP A 198 8.86 6.00 -3.60
CA TRP A 198 8.07 7.08 -4.21
C TRP A 198 8.85 8.39 -4.23
N ALA A 199 9.42 8.81 -3.10
CA ALA A 199 10.18 10.06 -3.02
C ALA A 199 11.44 10.05 -3.90
N ASN A 200 11.98 8.90 -4.23
CA ASN A 200 13.09 8.71 -5.15
C ASN A 200 12.64 8.23 -6.55
N ASN A 201 11.45 8.64 -7.00
CA ASN A 201 10.89 8.27 -8.31
C ASN A 201 10.98 6.76 -8.62
N TYR A 202 10.86 5.91 -7.60
CA TYR A 202 10.95 4.44 -7.70
C TYR A 202 12.27 3.92 -8.25
N GLU A 203 13.35 4.70 -8.19
CA GLU A 203 14.69 4.19 -8.39
C GLU A 203 15.03 3.21 -7.27
N LEU A 204 15.48 1.99 -7.63
CA LEU A 204 15.84 0.98 -6.63
C LEU A 204 17.18 1.33 -5.96
N PRO A 205 17.31 1.07 -4.65
CA PRO A 205 18.61 1.19 -3.99
C PRO A 205 19.58 0.12 -4.51
N LYS A 206 20.86 0.40 -4.43
CA LYS A 206 21.90 -0.56 -4.72
C LYS A 206 21.97 -1.66 -3.65
N THR A 207 21.85 -1.25 -2.38
CA THR A 207 21.90 -2.14 -1.24
C THR A 207 20.87 -1.75 -0.17
N VAL A 208 20.43 -2.77 0.57
CA VAL A 208 19.56 -2.63 1.75
C VAL A 208 20.22 -3.29 2.94
N VAL A 209 20.23 -2.61 4.08
CA VAL A 209 20.80 -3.12 5.34
C VAL A 209 19.77 -2.98 6.45
N ALA A 210 19.39 -4.09 7.06
CA ALA A 210 18.53 -4.05 8.24
C ALA A 210 19.28 -3.47 9.45
N LEU A 211 18.58 -2.67 10.25
CA LEU A 211 19.12 -2.18 11.51
C LEU A 211 19.14 -3.30 12.56
N ARG A 212 20.17 -3.28 13.44
CA ARG A 212 20.30 -4.26 14.52
C ARG A 212 19.19 -4.09 15.55
N GLY A 213 18.78 -5.21 16.16
CA GLY A 213 17.78 -5.24 17.22
C GLY A 213 16.33 -5.36 16.74
N PRO A 214 16.01 -6.13 15.67
CA PRO A 214 14.63 -6.44 15.37
C PRO A 214 14.01 -7.20 16.54
N ILE A 215 12.72 -6.97 16.80
CA ILE A 215 11.96 -7.71 17.80
C ILE A 215 11.06 -8.68 17.06
N LEU A 216 11.15 -9.96 17.43
CA LEU A 216 10.33 -11.03 16.88
C LEU A 216 9.46 -11.64 17.98
N ASN A 217 8.32 -12.20 17.60
CA ASN A 217 7.54 -13.04 18.52
C ASN A 217 8.15 -14.47 18.61
N GLU A 218 7.59 -15.32 19.45
CA GLU A 218 8.04 -16.69 19.66
C GLU A 218 8.00 -17.55 18.37
N ALA A 219 7.15 -17.19 17.41
CA ALA A 219 7.03 -17.87 16.11
C ALA A 219 7.98 -17.29 15.04
N GLY A 220 8.85 -16.35 15.40
CA GLY A 220 9.82 -15.73 14.49
C GLY A 220 9.25 -14.65 13.58
N VAL A 221 8.03 -14.16 13.83
CA VAL A 221 7.43 -13.07 13.05
C VAL A 221 7.89 -11.71 13.59
N ILE A 222 8.25 -10.79 12.70
CA ILE A 222 8.79 -9.47 13.04
C ILE A 222 7.70 -8.59 13.67
N LEU A 223 7.89 -8.17 14.91
CA LEU A 223 7.04 -7.20 15.61
C LEU A 223 7.58 -5.76 15.51
N SER A 224 8.88 -5.61 15.31
CA SER A 224 9.54 -4.31 15.14
C SER A 224 10.84 -4.48 14.36
N CYS A 225 11.09 -3.62 13.39
CA CYS A 225 12.37 -3.56 12.68
C CYS A 225 12.55 -2.20 11.98
N GLY A 226 13.77 -1.99 11.49
CA GLY A 226 14.11 -0.88 10.61
C GLY A 226 15.18 -1.28 9.61
N ALA A 227 15.39 -0.45 8.61
CA ALA A 227 16.45 -0.65 7.63
C ALA A 227 16.94 0.67 7.04
N SER A 228 18.12 0.62 6.42
CA SER A 228 18.67 1.67 5.57
C SER A 228 18.79 1.17 4.13
N LEU A 229 18.46 2.04 3.20
CA LEU A 229 18.51 1.85 1.75
C LEU A 229 19.55 2.80 1.19
N HIS A 230 20.45 2.31 0.36
CA HIS A 230 21.61 3.08 -0.14
C HIS A 230 21.65 3.07 -1.66
N TRP A 231 21.77 4.25 -2.26
CA TRP A 231 21.94 4.46 -3.70
C TRP A 231 23.39 4.79 -4.07
N GLU A 232 23.76 4.59 -5.33
CA GLU A 232 25.13 4.83 -5.81
C GLU A 232 25.54 6.31 -5.74
N ASP A 233 24.58 7.22 -5.88
CA ASP A 233 24.79 8.67 -5.83
C ASP A 233 24.86 9.25 -4.40
N GLY A 234 24.87 8.36 -3.39
CA GLY A 234 25.01 8.73 -1.98
C GLY A 234 23.69 9.06 -1.26
N LYS A 235 22.55 8.99 -1.94
CA LYS A 235 21.23 9.08 -1.27
C LYS A 235 21.05 7.97 -0.23
N VAL A 236 20.38 8.29 0.86
CA VAL A 236 20.05 7.32 1.92
C VAL A 236 18.56 7.42 2.27
N GLY A 237 17.89 6.26 2.25
CA GLY A 237 16.56 6.11 2.83
C GLY A 237 16.63 5.31 4.13
N THR A 238 15.87 5.69 5.15
CA THR A 238 15.75 4.88 6.37
C THR A 238 14.30 4.76 6.79
N PHE A 239 13.96 3.63 7.40
CA PHE A 239 12.64 3.48 8.00
C PHE A 239 12.69 2.72 9.32
N HIS A 240 11.62 2.92 10.10
CA HIS A 240 11.29 2.10 11.25
C HIS A 240 9.81 1.73 11.21
N CYS A 241 9.49 0.47 11.52
CA CYS A 241 8.14 -0.03 11.65
C CYS A 241 7.98 -0.90 12.89
N SER A 242 6.84 -0.76 13.61
CA SER A 242 6.66 -1.47 14.88
C SER A 242 5.18 -1.61 15.26
N PHE A 243 4.84 -2.76 15.84
CA PHE A 243 3.59 -3.00 16.55
C PHE A 243 3.68 -2.70 18.07
N LEU A 244 4.84 -2.19 18.54
CA LEU A 244 5.16 -2.06 19.95
C LEU A 244 5.36 -0.62 20.42
N SER A 245 5.08 0.37 19.57
CA SER A 245 5.30 1.79 19.85
C SER A 245 4.04 2.61 19.58
N SER A 246 3.92 3.79 20.19
CA SER A 246 2.80 4.70 19.92
C SER A 246 2.61 4.99 18.45
N LEU A 247 1.36 5.31 18.06
CA LEU A 247 0.99 5.58 16.68
C LEU A 247 1.76 6.76 16.10
N THR A 248 2.49 6.51 15.04
CA THR A 248 3.02 7.53 14.14
C THR A 248 3.05 7.03 12.70
N MET A 249 2.90 7.92 11.73
CA MET A 249 2.96 7.62 10.30
C MET A 249 3.64 8.82 9.61
N ASP A 250 4.97 8.90 9.74
CA ASP A 250 5.73 10.09 9.37
C ASP A 250 6.60 9.85 8.14
N ILE A 251 6.71 10.88 7.30
CA ILE A 251 7.66 10.98 6.21
C ILE A 251 8.39 12.32 6.31
N THR A 252 9.73 12.28 6.25
CA THR A 252 10.59 13.45 6.14
C THR A 252 11.55 13.25 4.98
N ALA A 253 11.45 14.10 3.94
CA ALA A 253 12.37 14.12 2.82
C ALA A 253 13.24 15.38 2.88
N ILE A 254 14.55 15.21 2.73
CA ILE A 254 15.56 16.29 2.78
C ILE A 254 16.24 16.38 1.41
N GLY A 255 16.14 17.54 0.80
CA GLY A 255 16.81 17.86 -0.44
C GLY A 255 17.95 18.84 -0.23
N THR A 256 18.67 19.17 -1.30
CA THR A 256 19.79 20.13 -1.25
C THR A 256 19.37 21.58 -1.03
N LYS A 257 18.09 21.91 -1.21
CA LYS A 257 17.54 23.27 -1.07
C LYS A 257 16.29 23.35 -0.20
N GLY A 258 15.64 22.23 0.09
CA GLY A 258 14.40 22.23 0.84
C GLY A 258 14.13 20.92 1.58
N THR A 259 13.10 20.97 2.42
CA THR A 259 12.62 19.81 3.19
C THR A 259 11.11 19.66 3.05
N LEU A 260 10.64 18.43 3.12
CA LEU A 260 9.22 18.09 3.18
C LEU A 260 8.98 17.23 4.41
N HIS A 261 7.92 17.52 5.16
CA HIS A 261 7.48 16.70 6.28
C HIS A 261 5.97 16.49 6.23
N ALA A 262 5.52 15.25 6.48
CA ALA A 262 4.10 14.93 6.60
C ALA A 262 3.86 13.92 7.73
N ASN A 263 3.00 14.28 8.66
CA ASN A 263 2.44 13.38 9.65
C ASN A 263 1.20 12.66 9.08
N GLY A 264 0.98 11.42 9.51
CA GLY A 264 -0.18 10.65 9.04
C GLY A 264 -0.16 10.44 7.52
N PHE A 265 1.01 10.16 6.91
CA PHE A 265 1.10 10.03 5.46
C PHE A 265 0.31 8.83 4.94
N VAL A 266 0.20 7.75 5.71
CA VAL A 266 -0.56 6.54 5.34
C VAL A 266 -2.06 6.75 5.50
N ILE A 267 -2.47 7.25 6.67
CA ILE A 267 -3.86 7.53 7.00
C ILE A 267 -3.90 8.97 7.53
N PRO A 268 -4.55 9.90 6.84
CA PRO A 268 -4.65 11.27 7.29
C PRO A 268 -5.49 11.35 8.58
N HIS A 269 -5.22 12.34 9.41
CA HIS A 269 -5.95 12.57 10.66
C HIS A 269 -7.44 12.83 10.45
N ARG A 270 -7.80 13.42 9.32
CA ARG A 270 -9.18 13.62 8.86
C ARG A 270 -9.37 12.97 7.51
N GLU A 271 -10.50 12.28 7.33
CA GLU A 271 -10.78 11.48 6.14
C GLU A 271 -10.69 12.26 4.82
N LYS A 272 -11.08 13.53 4.83
CA LYS A 272 -11.15 14.39 3.65
C LYS A 272 -10.18 15.57 3.67
N GLU A 273 -9.26 15.57 4.59
CA GLU A 273 -8.28 16.65 4.75
C GLU A 273 -6.95 16.06 5.22
N ALA A 274 -5.88 16.41 4.54
CA ALA A 274 -4.55 15.97 4.88
C ALA A 274 -3.56 17.12 4.72
N SER A 275 -2.57 17.22 5.61
CA SER A 275 -1.57 18.28 5.60
C SER A 275 -0.16 17.74 5.36
N PHE A 276 0.71 18.62 4.93
CA PHE A 276 2.16 18.45 4.92
C PHE A 276 2.81 19.83 5.04
N SER A 277 4.06 19.88 5.48
CA SER A 277 4.84 21.10 5.56
C SER A 277 6.08 21.04 4.68
N VAL A 278 6.48 22.18 4.15
CA VAL A 278 7.69 22.34 3.33
C VAL A 278 8.49 23.56 3.77
N ALA A 279 9.80 23.46 3.64
CA ALA A 279 10.69 24.60 3.80
C ALA A 279 11.67 24.64 2.63
N SER A 280 12.03 25.85 2.18
CA SER A 280 12.99 26.07 1.10
C SER A 280 13.92 27.21 1.46
N GLU A 281 15.19 27.13 1.03
CA GLU A 281 16.19 28.18 1.22
C GLU A 281 16.36 28.62 2.68
N THR A 282 16.13 27.70 3.62
CA THR A 282 16.24 27.95 5.05
C THR A 282 17.71 28.02 5.49
N GLY A 283 18.03 28.99 6.33
CA GLY A 283 19.35 29.18 6.92
C GLY A 283 19.27 29.69 8.35
N PHE A 284 20.39 29.68 9.05
CA PHE A 284 20.48 30.29 10.38
C PHE A 284 20.37 31.81 10.26
N ASP A 285 19.66 32.43 11.19
CA ASP A 285 19.66 33.89 11.32
C ASP A 285 21.03 34.37 11.80
N GLU A 286 21.49 35.55 11.31
CA GLU A 286 22.80 36.07 11.65
C GLU A 286 22.86 36.68 13.06
N PHE A 287 21.72 37.12 13.59
CA PHE A 287 21.69 37.98 14.81
C PHE A 287 21.03 37.29 15.99
N VAL A 288 20.19 36.30 15.78
CA VAL A 288 19.47 35.60 16.83
C VAL A 288 19.56 34.10 16.66
N THR A 289 19.41 33.36 17.74
CA THR A 289 19.40 31.89 17.68
C THR A 289 18.07 31.40 17.07
N SER A 290 17.96 31.49 15.75
CA SER A 290 16.80 31.07 14.97
C SER A 290 17.21 30.64 13.56
N TRP A 291 16.25 30.19 12.80
CA TRP A 291 16.42 29.85 11.38
C TRP A 291 15.21 30.33 10.57
N VAL A 292 15.45 30.77 9.35
CA VAL A 292 14.48 31.46 8.48
C VAL A 292 14.64 31.01 7.03
N PRO A 293 13.58 31.03 6.22
CA PRO A 293 12.18 31.19 6.63
C PRO A 293 11.66 29.94 7.37
N PRO A 294 10.60 30.10 8.19
CA PRO A 294 9.96 28.94 8.82
C PRO A 294 9.26 28.04 7.76
N PRO A 295 9.02 26.76 8.06
CA PRO A 295 8.23 25.89 7.19
C PRO A 295 6.83 26.46 6.94
N SER A 296 6.32 26.21 5.74
CA SER A 296 4.94 26.53 5.36
C SER A 296 4.08 25.28 5.37
N ASP A 297 2.90 25.37 5.98
CA ASP A 297 1.92 24.29 6.03
C ASP A 297 0.99 24.33 4.82
N HIS A 298 0.72 23.17 4.27
CA HIS A 298 -0.20 22.96 3.15
C HIS A 298 -1.32 22.03 3.57
N ILE A 299 -2.56 22.46 3.38
CA ILE A 299 -3.75 21.65 3.62
C ILE A 299 -4.34 21.26 2.26
N VAL A 300 -4.58 19.97 2.09
CA VAL A 300 -5.18 19.41 0.86
C VAL A 300 -6.49 18.73 1.22
N THR A 301 -7.58 19.22 0.64
CA THR A 301 -8.91 18.66 0.81
C THR A 301 -9.30 17.78 -0.37
N THR A 302 -10.22 16.84 -0.14
CA THR A 302 -10.76 15.96 -1.17
C THR A 302 -12.24 15.65 -0.88
N ASP A 303 -13.01 15.41 -1.92
CA ASP A 303 -14.44 15.05 -1.80
C ASP A 303 -14.65 13.60 -1.37
N LEU A 304 -13.70 12.73 -1.70
CA LEU A 304 -13.73 11.29 -1.40
C LEU A 304 -12.56 10.87 -0.51
N PRO A 305 -12.75 9.89 0.39
CA PRO A 305 -11.64 9.28 1.13
C PRO A 305 -10.68 8.58 0.16
N GLN A 306 -9.42 8.45 0.57
CA GLN A 306 -8.35 7.88 -0.27
C GLN A 306 -8.65 6.45 -0.74
N GLU A 307 -9.35 5.65 0.03
CA GLU A 307 -9.78 4.31 -0.37
C GLU A 307 -10.80 4.37 -1.53
N ALA A 308 -11.71 5.35 -1.52
CA ALA A 308 -12.65 5.54 -2.63
C ALA A 308 -11.95 6.11 -3.89
N LEU A 309 -10.96 6.97 -3.72
CA LEU A 309 -10.11 7.43 -4.83
C LEU A 309 -9.30 6.27 -5.43
N MET A 310 -8.78 5.36 -4.61
CA MET A 310 -8.11 4.13 -5.05
C MET A 310 -9.06 3.26 -5.89
N VAL A 311 -10.26 3.01 -5.39
CA VAL A 311 -11.29 2.24 -6.12
C VAL A 311 -11.68 2.94 -7.43
N THR A 312 -11.83 4.26 -7.40
CA THR A 312 -12.15 5.06 -8.60
C THR A 312 -11.07 4.92 -9.67
N GLU A 313 -9.80 5.02 -9.29
CA GLU A 313 -8.67 4.85 -10.21
C GLU A 313 -8.60 3.42 -10.75
N PHE A 314 -8.71 2.42 -9.89
CA PHE A 314 -8.73 1.02 -10.34
C PHE A 314 -9.90 0.74 -11.31
N SER A 315 -11.10 1.23 -10.99
CA SER A 315 -12.27 1.07 -11.87
C SER A 315 -12.09 1.77 -13.22
N ARG A 316 -11.44 2.95 -13.24
CA ARG A 316 -11.06 3.65 -14.47
C ARG A 316 -10.13 2.78 -15.34
N LEU A 317 -9.10 2.18 -14.73
CA LEU A 317 -8.17 1.29 -15.42
C LEU A 317 -8.89 0.05 -15.98
N VAL A 318 -9.78 -0.56 -15.21
CA VAL A 318 -10.61 -1.69 -15.66
C VAL A 318 -11.50 -1.28 -16.83
N GLY A 319 -12.13 -0.10 -16.78
CA GLY A 319 -12.95 0.43 -17.89
C GLY A 319 -12.14 0.58 -19.18
N ILE A 320 -10.92 1.09 -19.10
CA ILE A 320 -9.99 1.20 -20.23
C ILE A 320 -9.68 -0.17 -20.84
N VAL A 321 -9.43 -1.19 -20.01
CA VAL A 321 -9.19 -2.56 -20.50
C VAL A 321 -10.44 -3.15 -21.15
N LYS A 322 -11.62 -2.96 -20.53
CA LYS A 322 -12.90 -3.40 -21.12
C LYS A 322 -13.22 -2.71 -22.45
N SER A 323 -12.66 -1.51 -22.67
CA SER A 323 -12.77 -0.79 -23.95
C SER A 323 -11.76 -1.26 -25.02
N GLY A 324 -10.96 -2.30 -24.74
CA GLY A 324 -10.04 -2.93 -25.67
C GLY A 324 -8.57 -2.52 -25.54
N SER A 325 -8.19 -1.73 -24.54
CA SER A 325 -6.80 -1.40 -24.25
C SER A 325 -6.09 -2.49 -23.45
N THR A 326 -4.76 -2.47 -23.45
CA THR A 326 -3.96 -3.37 -22.60
C THR A 326 -3.96 -2.90 -21.15
N PRO A 327 -3.83 -3.81 -20.16
CA PRO A 327 -3.69 -3.45 -18.75
C PRO A 327 -2.51 -2.52 -18.48
N GLU A 328 -2.70 -1.57 -17.57
CA GLU A 328 -1.66 -0.67 -17.11
C GLU A 328 -0.63 -1.43 -16.25
N LYS A 329 0.65 -1.29 -16.58
CA LYS A 329 1.75 -1.99 -15.91
C LYS A 329 2.38 -1.21 -14.75
N LYS A 330 2.07 0.07 -14.60
CA LYS A 330 2.66 0.93 -13.57
C LYS A 330 2.53 0.32 -12.18
N TRP A 331 1.32 -0.04 -11.78
CA TRP A 331 1.05 -0.51 -10.42
C TRP A 331 1.75 -1.83 -10.07
N PRO A 332 1.70 -2.88 -10.91
CA PRO A 332 2.49 -4.09 -10.69
C PRO A 332 3.99 -3.82 -10.57
N ILE A 333 4.55 -2.93 -11.40
CA ILE A 333 5.97 -2.56 -11.34
C ILE A 333 6.30 -1.91 -10.00
N LEU A 334 5.47 -0.97 -9.51
CA LEU A 334 5.69 -0.31 -8.22
C LEU A 334 5.59 -1.30 -7.05
N SER A 335 4.63 -2.22 -7.11
CA SER A 335 4.45 -3.27 -6.10
C SER A 335 5.64 -4.23 -6.07
N ARG A 336 6.13 -4.65 -7.25
CA ARG A 336 7.32 -5.50 -7.37
C ARG A 336 8.55 -4.85 -6.75
N LYS A 337 8.78 -3.58 -7.04
CA LYS A 337 9.91 -2.83 -6.46
C LYS A 337 9.82 -2.74 -4.93
N THR A 338 8.62 -2.54 -4.41
CA THR A 338 8.38 -2.52 -2.95
C THR A 338 8.66 -3.89 -2.33
N GLN A 339 8.19 -4.97 -2.97
CA GLN A 339 8.41 -6.34 -2.51
C GLN A 339 9.90 -6.72 -2.53
N LEU A 340 10.64 -6.35 -3.57
CA LEU A 340 12.10 -6.59 -3.65
C LEU A 340 12.84 -5.98 -2.44
N VAL A 341 12.51 -4.74 -2.08
CA VAL A 341 13.14 -4.09 -0.92
C VAL A 341 12.71 -4.78 0.39
N LEU A 342 11.45 -5.15 0.52
CA LEU A 342 10.94 -5.88 1.69
C LEU A 342 11.68 -7.22 1.85
N ASP A 343 11.82 -7.98 0.77
CA ASP A 343 12.53 -9.26 0.76
C ASP A 343 14.02 -9.07 1.15
N ALA A 344 14.66 -8.00 0.66
CA ALA A 344 16.04 -7.68 1.00
C ALA A 344 16.21 -7.31 2.49
N VAL A 345 15.26 -6.58 3.09
CA VAL A 345 15.27 -6.30 4.55
C VAL A 345 15.23 -7.61 5.33
N LYS A 346 14.30 -8.50 4.98
CA LYS A 346 14.17 -9.82 5.63
C LYS A 346 15.43 -10.67 5.44
N ALA A 347 16.01 -10.65 4.24
CA ALA A 347 17.26 -11.34 3.94
C ALA A 347 18.44 -10.78 4.77
N SER A 348 18.54 -9.45 4.93
CA SER A 348 19.56 -8.81 5.77
C SER A 348 19.45 -9.23 7.23
N ILE A 349 18.23 -9.24 7.80
CA ILE A 349 17.99 -9.74 9.17
C ILE A 349 18.51 -11.19 9.30
N ASN A 350 18.15 -12.06 8.36
CA ASN A 350 18.49 -13.47 8.40
C ASN A 350 19.99 -13.75 8.18
N LYS A 351 20.70 -12.83 7.51
CA LYS A 351 22.15 -12.91 7.26
C LYS A 351 22.99 -12.13 8.27
N GLY A 352 22.44 -11.82 9.46
CA GLY A 352 23.19 -11.14 10.52
C GLY A 352 23.45 -9.65 10.24
N PHE A 353 22.54 -9.02 9.49
CA PHE A 353 22.55 -7.60 9.12
C PHE A 353 23.58 -7.25 8.04
N ASP A 354 23.96 -8.23 7.23
CA ASP A 354 24.79 -7.98 6.06
C ASP A 354 24.02 -7.15 5.00
N PRO A 355 24.74 -6.30 4.23
CA PRO A 355 24.16 -5.59 3.09
C PRO A 355 23.64 -6.57 2.02
N ILE A 356 22.43 -6.39 1.58
CA ILE A 356 21.80 -7.17 0.50
C ILE A 356 21.76 -6.32 -0.76
N PRO A 357 22.40 -6.72 -1.86
CA PRO A 357 22.26 -6.05 -3.14
C PRO A 357 20.84 -6.26 -3.69
N ILE A 358 20.32 -5.24 -4.36
CA ILE A 358 19.04 -5.32 -5.10
C ILE A 358 19.37 -5.56 -6.58
N GLU A 359 18.90 -6.70 -7.08
CA GLU A 359 18.93 -7.05 -8.51
C GLU A 359 17.50 -7.00 -9.04
N TYR A 360 17.29 -6.32 -10.18
CA TYR A 360 15.95 -6.10 -10.77
C TYR A 360 15.65 -7.08 -11.91
#